data_9560480be92bdcf1911caa784bd93e75
#
_entry.id   9560480be92bdcf1911caa784bd93e75
#
_cell.length_a   1.000
_cell.length_b   1.000
_cell.length_c   1.000
_cell.angle_alpha   90.00
_cell.angle_beta   90.00
_cell.angle_gamma   90.00
#
_symmetry.space_group_name_H-M   'P 1'
#
loop_
_entity.id
_entity.type
_entity.pdbx_description
1 polymer ?
#
loop_
_entity_poly.entity_id
_entity_poly.type
_entity_poly.pdbx_seq_one_letter_code
_entity_poly.pdbx_strand_id
1 'polypeptide(L)'
;NMVNLPLFHAGGTGAIYRMLVKGGSIALVESFDTYTFWDTVRATGTTCLTLLGAMVPFLLKLPPGPGERDHTLKKVVLVPLSDASEAFAERFGVDVYTTFNMTETSWPLVSERNPAVRGTCGRPRSGIEARIVDEHDCEVAPGVTGELIVRSDTPWTMNHGYHNNPEATARATFEDGGVGEAL
;
A
#
# COMPACT_ATOMS: atom_id res chain seq x y z
N ASN A 1 13.45 4.52 -6.48
CA ASN A 1 12.03 4.23 -6.55
C ASN A 1 11.43 4.80 -7.83
N MET A 2 10.73 3.96 -8.60
CA MET A 2 9.92 4.45 -9.72
C MET A 2 8.55 4.90 -9.18
N VAL A 3 8.13 6.08 -9.61
CA VAL A 3 6.84 6.69 -9.24
C VAL A 3 5.97 6.69 -10.49
N ASN A 4 5.06 5.73 -10.55
CA ASN A 4 4.15 5.44 -11.67
C ASN A 4 2.67 5.62 -11.29
N LEU A 5 2.42 6.13 -10.09
CA LEU A 5 1.09 6.43 -9.58
C LEU A 5 0.89 7.96 -9.49
N PRO A 6 -0.35 8.44 -9.58
CA PRO A 6 -0.64 9.87 -9.55
C PRO A 6 -0.09 10.58 -8.30
N LEU A 7 0.50 11.76 -8.51
CA LEU A 7 1.12 12.54 -7.43
C LEU A 7 0.11 13.18 -6.46
N PHE A 8 -1.15 13.28 -6.83
CA PHE A 8 -2.21 13.73 -5.94
C PHE A 8 -2.70 12.63 -4.98
N HIS A 9 -2.26 11.38 -5.18
CA HIS A 9 -2.61 10.24 -4.35
C HIS A 9 -1.42 9.81 -3.48
N ALA A 10 -1.71 9.26 -2.28
CA ALA A 10 -0.69 8.79 -1.34
C ALA A 10 0.30 7.79 -1.96
N GLY A 11 -0.13 6.98 -2.93
CA GLY A 11 0.75 6.05 -3.65
C GLY A 11 1.89 6.74 -4.42
N GLY A 12 1.64 7.91 -5.00
CA GLY A 12 2.65 8.72 -5.69
C GLY A 12 3.46 9.58 -4.72
N THR A 13 2.79 10.46 -3.97
CA THR A 13 3.47 11.35 -3.02
C THR A 13 4.25 10.60 -1.94
N GLY A 14 3.70 9.53 -1.39
CA GLY A 14 4.37 8.73 -0.37
C GLY A 14 5.64 8.06 -0.89
N ALA A 15 5.68 7.67 -2.17
CA ALA A 15 6.89 7.15 -2.79
C ALA A 15 8.00 8.21 -2.86
N ILE A 16 7.64 9.47 -3.14
CA ILE A 16 8.58 10.61 -3.15
C ILE A 16 9.10 10.88 -1.74
N TYR A 17 8.21 11.09 -0.76
CA TYR A 17 8.60 11.35 0.63
C TYR A 17 9.49 10.26 1.21
N ARG A 18 9.18 9.00 0.92
CA ARG A 18 10.01 7.88 1.36
C ARG A 18 11.45 7.99 0.84
N MET A 19 11.64 8.40 -0.42
CA MET A 19 12.98 8.56 -0.99
C MET A 19 13.70 9.78 -0.43
N LEU A 20 12.99 10.87 -0.19
CA LEU A 20 13.57 12.06 0.47
C LEU A 20 14.08 11.71 1.87
N VAL A 21 13.29 11.00 2.67
CA VAL A 21 13.66 10.60 4.05
C VAL A 21 14.81 9.58 4.07
N LYS A 22 14.86 8.67 3.08
CA LYS A 22 15.88 7.60 3.02
C LYS A 22 17.13 7.97 2.22
N GLY A 23 17.19 9.14 1.62
CA GLY A 23 18.31 9.55 0.75
C GLY A 23 18.38 8.75 -0.55
N GLY A 24 17.24 8.26 -1.04
CA GLY A 24 17.15 7.52 -2.30
C GLY A 24 16.90 8.41 -3.51
N SER A 25 16.90 7.80 -4.71
CA SER A 25 16.57 8.47 -5.96
C SER A 25 15.15 8.16 -6.42
N ILE A 26 14.61 9.02 -7.26
CA ILE A 26 13.26 8.94 -7.81
C ILE A 26 13.35 8.89 -9.34
N ALA A 27 12.68 7.90 -9.95
CA ALA A 27 12.39 7.86 -11.36
C ALA A 27 10.91 8.21 -11.54
N LEU A 28 10.63 9.42 -11.99
CA LEU A 28 9.27 9.88 -12.26
C LEU A 28 8.87 9.46 -13.66
N VAL A 29 7.75 8.75 -13.80
CA VAL A 29 7.19 8.32 -15.08
C VAL A 29 5.78 8.86 -15.22
N GLU A 30 5.37 9.15 -16.45
CA GLU A 30 4.08 9.79 -16.72
C GLU A 30 2.90 8.88 -16.35
N SER A 31 3.00 7.59 -16.68
CA SER A 31 1.94 6.61 -16.43
C SER A 31 2.49 5.17 -16.41
N PHE A 32 1.69 4.26 -15.91
CA PHE A 32 1.95 2.82 -16.07
C PHE A 32 1.66 2.41 -17.52
N ASP A 33 2.64 1.78 -18.15
CA ASP A 33 2.48 1.12 -19.45
C ASP A 33 3.03 -0.30 -19.38
N THR A 34 2.18 -1.28 -19.72
CA THR A 34 2.50 -2.70 -19.61
C THR A 34 3.68 -3.13 -20.49
N TYR A 35 3.77 -2.57 -21.70
CA TYR A 35 4.75 -3.01 -22.71
C TYR A 35 6.13 -2.43 -22.48
N THR A 36 6.19 -1.22 -21.95
CA THR A 36 7.45 -0.51 -21.67
C THR A 36 7.89 -0.62 -20.21
N PHE A 37 7.10 -1.24 -19.35
CA PHE A 37 7.34 -1.32 -17.90
C PHE A 37 8.74 -1.83 -17.56
N TRP A 38 9.11 -2.99 -18.08
CA TRP A 38 10.39 -3.62 -17.76
C TRP A 38 11.58 -2.86 -18.35
N ASP A 39 11.42 -2.26 -19.53
CA ASP A 39 12.45 -1.40 -20.13
C ASP A 39 12.66 -0.15 -19.28
N THR A 40 11.58 0.45 -18.79
CA THR A 40 11.65 1.59 -17.88
C THR A 40 12.33 1.23 -16.57
N VAL A 41 11.99 0.06 -15.97
CA VAL A 41 12.65 -0.43 -14.76
C VAL A 41 14.16 -0.58 -14.96
N ARG A 42 14.57 -1.18 -16.09
CA ARG A 42 15.99 -1.35 -16.44
C ARG A 42 16.68 -0.02 -16.68
N ALA A 43 16.10 0.83 -17.51
CA ALA A 43 16.69 2.12 -17.87
C ALA A 43 16.89 3.06 -16.67
N THR A 44 15.97 3.01 -15.72
CA THR A 44 16.02 3.85 -14.50
C THR A 44 16.79 3.22 -13.34
N GLY A 45 17.19 1.96 -13.45
CA GLY A 45 17.80 1.23 -12.34
C GLY A 45 16.88 1.10 -11.12
N THR A 46 15.57 1.03 -11.34
CA THR A 46 14.58 0.98 -10.28
C THR A 46 14.72 -0.26 -9.40
N THR A 47 14.81 -0.07 -8.10
CA THR A 47 14.94 -1.16 -7.11
C THR A 47 13.67 -1.40 -6.30
N CYS A 48 12.77 -0.44 -6.25
CA CYS A 48 11.48 -0.57 -5.57
C CYS A 48 10.42 0.31 -6.24
N LEU A 49 9.17 -0.12 -6.15
CA LEU A 49 8.01 0.63 -6.64
C LEU A 49 6.71 0.14 -5.97
N THR A 50 5.62 0.86 -6.24
CA THR A 50 4.27 0.44 -5.85
C THR A 50 3.45 0.17 -7.12
N LEU A 51 2.72 -0.95 -7.13
CA LEU A 51 1.74 -1.30 -8.16
C LEU A 51 0.37 -1.46 -7.53
N LEU A 52 -0.65 -1.10 -8.27
CA LEU A 52 -2.00 -1.54 -7.95
C LEU A 52 -2.14 -3.03 -8.30
N GLY A 53 -2.82 -3.80 -7.47
CA GLY A 53 -3.05 -5.23 -7.69
C GLY A 53 -3.64 -5.53 -9.07
N ALA A 54 -4.47 -4.64 -9.60
CA ALA A 54 -5.03 -4.74 -10.95
C ALA A 54 -3.98 -4.64 -12.08
N MET A 55 -2.79 -4.10 -11.83
CA MET A 55 -1.71 -4.01 -12.85
C MET A 55 -0.97 -5.34 -13.02
N VAL A 56 -0.95 -6.18 -12.00
CA VAL A 56 -0.21 -7.45 -11.98
C VAL A 56 -0.64 -8.41 -13.09
N PRO A 57 -1.94 -8.66 -13.33
CA PRO A 57 -2.37 -9.54 -14.42
C PRO A 57 -1.92 -9.07 -15.80
N PHE A 58 -1.81 -7.77 -16.04
CA PHE A 58 -1.32 -7.26 -17.34
C PHE A 58 0.15 -7.61 -17.55
N LEU A 59 0.99 -7.47 -16.53
CA LEU A 59 2.40 -7.84 -16.59
C LEU A 59 2.59 -9.36 -16.75
N LEU A 60 1.76 -10.17 -16.07
CA LEU A 60 1.78 -11.63 -16.18
C LEU A 60 1.32 -12.15 -17.54
N LYS A 61 0.46 -11.41 -18.26
CA LYS A 61 0.02 -11.77 -19.62
C LYS A 61 1.07 -11.55 -20.70
N LEU A 62 2.11 -10.78 -20.42
CA LEU A 62 3.21 -10.62 -21.36
C LEU A 62 3.85 -11.98 -21.64
N PRO A 63 4.20 -12.29 -22.92
CA PRO A 63 4.88 -13.53 -23.25
C PRO A 63 6.17 -13.69 -22.44
N PRO A 64 6.46 -14.89 -21.93
CA PRO A 64 7.75 -15.17 -21.32
C PRO A 64 8.88 -14.91 -22.31
N GLY A 65 9.95 -14.29 -21.84
CA GLY A 65 11.10 -13.97 -22.67
C GLY A 65 12.44 -14.16 -21.96
N PRO A 66 13.54 -14.29 -22.71
CA PRO A 66 14.86 -14.34 -22.13
C PRO A 66 15.13 -13.02 -21.38
N GLY A 67 15.70 -13.13 -20.17
CA GLY A 67 16.04 -11.94 -19.35
C GLY A 67 14.88 -11.36 -18.56
N GLU A 68 13.79 -12.08 -18.34
CA GLU A 68 12.67 -11.61 -17.51
C GLU A 68 13.10 -11.19 -16.11
N ARG A 69 14.17 -11.78 -15.59
CA ARG A 69 14.77 -11.44 -14.28
C ARG A 69 16.01 -10.54 -14.40
N ASP A 70 16.36 -10.12 -15.62
CA ASP A 70 17.46 -9.19 -15.84
C ASP A 70 16.99 -7.75 -15.64
N HIS A 71 16.79 -7.40 -14.36
CA HIS A 71 16.39 -6.08 -13.91
C HIS A 71 16.86 -5.83 -12.48
N THR A 72 16.82 -4.56 -12.08
CA THR A 72 17.25 -4.09 -10.74
C THR A 72 16.14 -4.13 -9.69
N LEU A 73 14.89 -4.38 -10.08
CA LEU A 73 13.74 -4.39 -9.17
C LEU A 73 13.87 -5.51 -8.15
N LYS A 74 13.76 -5.14 -6.87
CA LYS A 74 13.87 -6.07 -5.74
C LYS A 74 12.60 -6.14 -4.91
N LYS A 75 11.91 -4.99 -4.75
CA LYS A 75 10.76 -4.87 -3.85
C LYS A 75 9.59 -4.20 -4.55
N VAL A 76 8.44 -4.82 -4.44
CA VAL A 76 7.18 -4.30 -4.98
C VAL A 76 6.13 -4.26 -3.87
N VAL A 77 5.54 -3.10 -3.66
CA VAL A 77 4.34 -2.97 -2.81
C VAL A 77 3.13 -3.12 -3.71
N LEU A 78 2.33 -4.16 -3.48
CA LEU A 78 1.08 -4.43 -4.21
C LEU A 78 -0.11 -4.03 -3.36
N VAL A 79 -0.96 -3.16 -3.87
CA VAL A 79 -2.14 -2.65 -3.13
C VAL A 79 -3.39 -2.72 -4.02
N PRO A 80 -4.39 -3.50 -3.63
CA PRO A 80 -4.35 -4.57 -2.64
C PRO A 80 -3.51 -5.76 -3.12
N LEU A 81 -3.18 -6.67 -2.20
CA LEU A 81 -2.56 -7.95 -2.53
C LEU A 81 -3.58 -8.79 -3.31
N SER A 82 -3.19 -9.28 -4.47
CA SER A 82 -4.04 -10.10 -5.34
C SER A 82 -3.63 -11.57 -5.34
N ASP A 83 -4.51 -12.45 -5.81
CA ASP A 83 -4.20 -13.88 -5.98
C ASP A 83 -3.05 -14.13 -6.97
N ALA A 84 -2.78 -13.17 -7.85
CA ALA A 84 -1.68 -13.23 -8.81
C ALA A 84 -0.32 -12.79 -8.23
N SER A 85 -0.28 -12.33 -6.98
CA SER A 85 0.93 -11.75 -6.37
C SER A 85 2.06 -12.75 -6.20
N GLU A 86 1.74 -13.99 -5.84
CA GLU A 86 2.72 -15.09 -5.70
C GLU A 86 3.35 -15.42 -7.06
N ALA A 87 2.53 -15.65 -8.08
CA ALA A 87 3.01 -15.92 -9.44
C ALA A 87 3.85 -14.76 -9.99
N PHE A 88 3.51 -13.52 -9.65
CA PHE A 88 4.29 -12.35 -10.01
C PHE A 88 5.67 -12.36 -9.32
N ALA A 89 5.69 -12.59 -8.01
CA ALA A 89 6.92 -12.66 -7.23
C ALA A 89 7.87 -13.75 -7.76
N GLU A 90 7.32 -14.93 -8.03
CA GLU A 90 8.08 -16.08 -8.57
C GLU A 90 8.60 -15.82 -9.97
N ARG A 91 7.74 -15.36 -10.89
CA ARG A 91 8.12 -15.15 -12.28
C ARG A 91 9.23 -14.13 -12.42
N PHE A 92 9.11 -13.00 -11.74
CA PHE A 92 10.05 -11.89 -11.88
C PHE A 92 11.15 -11.85 -10.82
N GLY A 93 11.13 -12.74 -9.83
CA GLY A 93 12.17 -12.82 -8.81
C GLY A 93 12.21 -11.58 -7.89
N VAL A 94 11.07 -11.06 -7.51
CA VAL A 94 10.91 -9.87 -6.67
C VAL A 94 10.27 -10.20 -5.34
N ASP A 95 10.60 -9.45 -4.29
CA ASP A 95 9.91 -9.51 -3.01
C ASP A 95 8.63 -8.66 -3.07
N VAL A 96 7.52 -9.23 -2.65
CA VAL A 96 6.22 -8.57 -2.59
C VAL A 96 5.87 -8.20 -1.16
N TYR A 97 5.32 -7.02 -1.02
CA TYR A 97 4.75 -6.48 0.22
C TYR A 97 3.37 -5.92 -0.08
N THR A 98 2.54 -5.78 0.95
CA THR A 98 1.29 -5.04 0.86
C THR A 98 1.12 -4.09 2.04
N THR A 99 0.18 -3.19 1.93
CA THR A 99 -0.16 -2.23 2.97
C THR A 99 -1.62 -1.86 2.87
N PHE A 100 -2.24 -1.53 3.99
CA PHE A 100 -3.48 -0.79 4.03
C PHE A 100 -3.16 0.69 4.19
N ASN A 101 -3.85 1.54 3.44
CA ASN A 101 -3.71 2.98 3.58
C ASN A 101 -5.03 3.71 3.31
N MET A 102 -5.22 4.78 4.02
CA MET A 102 -6.26 5.77 3.80
C MET A 102 -5.61 7.15 3.82
N THR A 103 -6.26 8.13 3.21
CA THR A 103 -5.81 9.53 3.28
C THR A 103 -5.80 10.01 4.75
N GLU A 104 -6.75 9.55 5.54
CA GLU A 104 -6.99 9.90 6.93
C GLU A 104 -5.96 9.32 7.89
N THR A 105 -5.43 8.13 7.59
CA THR A 105 -4.60 7.36 8.53
C THR A 105 -3.20 7.05 8.02
N SER A 106 -2.85 7.53 6.80
CA SER A 106 -1.56 7.20 6.17
C SER A 106 -1.44 5.68 5.92
N TRP A 107 -0.36 5.03 6.36
CA TRP A 107 -0.13 3.57 6.22
C TRP A 107 -0.13 2.88 7.58
N PRO A 108 -1.29 2.63 8.19
CA PRO A 108 -1.35 2.04 9.52
C PRO A 108 -0.94 0.57 9.54
N LEU A 109 -1.27 -0.20 8.48
CA LEU A 109 -0.95 -1.62 8.41
C LEU A 109 0.06 -1.88 7.29
N VAL A 110 1.02 -2.75 7.55
CA VAL A 110 2.04 -3.19 6.58
C VAL A 110 2.29 -4.68 6.72
N SER A 111 2.54 -5.36 5.60
CA SER A 111 2.86 -6.79 5.62
C SER A 111 4.35 -7.04 5.86
N GLU A 112 4.64 -8.26 6.27
CA GLU A 112 5.94 -8.88 6.09
C GLU A 112 6.26 -9.10 4.60
N ARG A 113 7.48 -9.55 4.32
CA ARG A 113 7.93 -9.94 2.98
C ARG A 113 7.18 -11.20 2.52
N ASN A 114 6.65 -11.17 1.29
CA ASN A 114 5.99 -12.30 0.65
C ASN A 114 4.91 -12.93 1.56
N PRO A 115 3.89 -12.17 1.98
CA PRO A 115 2.94 -12.64 2.96
C PRO A 115 2.20 -13.88 2.46
N ALA A 116 2.16 -14.93 3.29
CA ALA A 116 1.52 -16.20 2.95
C ALA A 116 -0.01 -16.15 2.99
N VAL A 117 -0.59 -15.20 3.73
CA VAL A 117 -2.04 -15.05 3.85
C VAL A 117 -2.57 -14.23 2.69
N ARG A 118 -3.39 -14.85 1.85
CA ARG A 118 -4.06 -14.17 0.74
C ARG A 118 -5.02 -13.10 1.26
N GLY A 119 -5.09 -11.98 0.55
CA GLY A 119 -5.99 -10.87 0.91
C GLY A 119 -5.60 -10.11 2.19
N THR A 120 -4.47 -10.45 2.82
CA THR A 120 -4.01 -9.68 3.97
C THR A 120 -3.67 -8.25 3.59
N CYS A 121 -3.92 -7.32 4.47
CA CYS A 121 -3.41 -5.94 4.40
C CYS A 121 -2.19 -5.72 5.33
N GLY A 122 -1.75 -6.75 6.03
CA GLY A 122 -0.61 -6.70 6.94
C GLY A 122 -1.01 -6.63 8.41
N ARG A 123 -0.12 -6.07 9.21
CA ARG A 123 -0.28 -5.90 10.67
C ARG A 123 -0.04 -4.44 11.05
N PRO A 124 -0.58 -3.98 12.19
CA PRO A 124 -0.27 -2.66 12.71
C PRO A 124 1.24 -2.45 12.82
N ARG A 125 1.72 -1.34 12.28
CA ARG A 125 3.12 -0.96 12.48
C ARG A 125 3.33 -0.37 13.88
N SER A 126 4.59 -0.27 14.31
CA SER A 126 4.94 0.30 15.62
C SER A 126 4.29 1.67 15.83
N GLY A 127 3.68 1.87 17.00
CA GLY A 127 2.96 3.08 17.37
C GLY A 127 1.53 3.18 16.80
N ILE A 128 1.05 2.11 16.16
CA ILE A 128 -0.34 2.02 15.69
C ILE A 128 -1.06 0.90 16.44
N GLU A 129 -2.24 1.21 16.94
CA GLU A 129 -3.21 0.27 17.44
C GLU A 129 -4.35 0.13 16.42
N ALA A 130 -4.79 -1.10 16.16
CA ALA A 130 -5.88 -1.39 15.25
C ALA A 130 -6.78 -2.45 15.87
N ARG A 131 -8.10 -2.24 15.82
CA ARG A 131 -9.12 -3.17 16.30
C ARG A 131 -10.23 -3.30 15.27
N ILE A 132 -10.88 -4.45 15.25
CA ILE A 132 -12.14 -4.65 14.51
C ILE A 132 -13.26 -4.64 15.53
N VAL A 133 -14.23 -3.76 15.33
CA VAL A 133 -15.33 -3.54 16.29
C VAL A 133 -16.69 -3.73 15.62
N ASP A 134 -17.71 -3.99 16.47
CA ASP A 134 -19.11 -4.03 16.06
C ASP A 134 -19.76 -2.62 16.08
N GLU A 135 -21.07 -2.56 15.87
CA GLU A 135 -21.88 -1.34 15.90
C GLU A 135 -21.97 -0.65 17.27
N HIS A 136 -21.43 -1.28 18.31
CA HIS A 136 -21.37 -0.77 19.68
C HIS A 136 -19.94 -0.47 20.13
N ASP A 137 -18.98 -0.39 19.19
CA ASP A 137 -17.56 -0.18 19.42
C ASP A 137 -16.88 -1.28 20.26
N CYS A 138 -17.53 -2.46 20.35
CA CYS A 138 -16.98 -3.61 21.04
C CYS A 138 -16.12 -4.44 20.10
N GLU A 139 -14.91 -4.81 20.54
CA GLU A 139 -14.00 -5.64 19.75
C GLU A 139 -14.63 -7.00 19.45
N VAL A 140 -14.63 -7.40 18.17
CA VAL A 140 -15.19 -8.67 17.73
C VAL A 140 -14.16 -9.79 17.72
N ALA A 141 -14.64 -11.03 17.80
CA ALA A 141 -13.75 -12.18 17.73
C ALA A 141 -13.11 -12.35 16.33
N PRO A 142 -11.91 -12.95 16.24
CA PRO A 142 -11.29 -13.24 14.95
C PRO A 142 -12.21 -14.01 14.00
N GLY A 143 -12.29 -13.53 12.75
CA GLY A 143 -13.15 -14.09 11.71
C GLY A 143 -14.56 -13.48 11.66
N VAL A 144 -14.90 -12.57 12.56
CA VAL A 144 -16.13 -11.79 12.53
C VAL A 144 -15.86 -10.49 11.79
N THR A 145 -16.76 -10.13 10.87
CA THR A 145 -16.69 -8.85 10.12
C THR A 145 -17.08 -7.69 11.04
N GLY A 146 -16.37 -6.58 10.94
CA GLY A 146 -16.65 -5.37 11.71
C GLY A 146 -15.93 -4.17 11.09
N GLU A 147 -16.01 -3.04 11.77
CA GLU A 147 -15.33 -1.80 11.40
C GLU A 147 -13.88 -1.81 11.87
N LEU A 148 -12.95 -1.43 10.99
CA LEU A 148 -11.55 -1.25 11.35
C LEU A 148 -11.36 0.14 11.97
N ILE A 149 -11.02 0.18 13.24
CA ILE A 149 -10.62 1.41 13.92
C ILE A 149 -9.11 1.43 14.13
N VAL A 150 -8.52 2.61 13.95
CA VAL A 150 -7.06 2.80 14.01
C VAL A 150 -6.74 3.99 14.90
N ARG A 151 -5.76 3.80 15.78
CA ARG A 151 -5.23 4.88 16.63
C ARG A 151 -3.70 4.93 16.53
N SER A 152 -3.13 6.12 16.68
CA SER A 152 -1.68 6.31 16.72
C SER A 152 -1.23 6.94 18.02
N ASP A 153 -0.13 6.44 18.58
CA ASP A 153 0.55 7.06 19.72
C ASP A 153 1.32 8.33 19.34
N THR A 154 1.57 8.52 18.03
CA THR A 154 2.34 9.67 17.54
C THR A 154 1.40 10.79 17.13
N PRO A 155 1.54 11.99 17.72
CA PRO A 155 0.76 13.15 17.33
C PRO A 155 0.89 13.45 15.81
N TRP A 156 -0.17 13.97 15.22
CA TRP A 156 -0.21 14.50 13.84
C TRP A 156 -0.06 13.41 12.74
N THR A 157 -0.22 12.14 13.07
CA THR A 157 -0.16 11.04 12.09
C THR A 157 -1.50 10.69 11.47
N MET A 158 -2.59 11.13 12.09
CA MET A 158 -3.95 11.00 11.58
C MET A 158 -4.47 12.36 11.13
N ASN A 159 -5.49 12.39 10.27
CA ASN A 159 -6.13 13.65 9.91
C ASN A 159 -6.85 14.27 11.12
N HIS A 160 -7.07 15.58 11.05
CA HIS A 160 -7.81 16.32 12.11
C HIS A 160 -9.28 16.51 11.76
N GLY A 161 -9.71 15.96 10.64
CA GLY A 161 -11.07 16.07 10.14
C GLY A 161 -11.15 16.57 8.71
N TYR A 162 -12.36 16.60 8.20
CA TYR A 162 -12.68 17.03 6.84
C TYR A 162 -12.98 18.52 6.80
N HIS A 163 -12.37 19.23 5.87
CA HIS A 163 -12.54 20.67 5.71
C HIS A 163 -14.02 21.04 5.50
N ASN A 164 -14.54 21.93 6.35
CA ASN A 164 -15.94 22.39 6.33
C ASN A 164 -16.99 21.27 6.38
N ASN A 165 -16.64 20.10 6.93
CA ASN A 165 -17.58 18.98 7.06
C ASN A 165 -17.49 18.33 8.45
N PRO A 166 -18.04 19.01 9.49
CA PRO A 166 -17.99 18.51 10.85
C PRO A 166 -18.75 17.20 11.06
N GLU A 167 -19.83 16.97 10.29
CA GLU A 167 -20.61 15.74 10.40
C GLU A 167 -19.81 14.52 9.89
N ALA A 168 -19.11 14.62 8.75
CA ALA A 168 -18.26 13.55 8.27
C ALA A 168 -17.08 13.34 9.22
N THR A 169 -16.51 14.40 9.78
CA THR A 169 -15.45 14.31 10.79
C THR A 169 -15.93 13.53 12.01
N ALA A 170 -17.08 13.86 12.57
CA ALA A 170 -17.65 13.17 13.73
C ALA A 170 -17.96 11.69 13.46
N ARG A 171 -18.32 11.34 12.23
CA ARG A 171 -18.53 9.92 11.86
C ARG A 171 -17.25 9.12 11.70
N ALA A 172 -16.16 9.76 11.30
CA ALA A 172 -14.88 9.10 11.04
C ALA A 172 -13.94 9.10 12.25
N THR A 173 -14.28 9.82 13.33
CA THR A 173 -13.42 9.94 14.52
C THR A 173 -14.13 9.40 15.75
N PHE A 174 -13.38 8.71 16.60
CA PHE A 174 -13.85 8.22 17.90
C PHE A 174 -13.45 9.18 19.01
N GLU A 175 -14.15 9.14 20.15
CA GLU A 175 -13.90 10.03 21.30
C GLU A 175 -12.48 9.91 21.85
N ASP A 176 -11.85 8.74 21.70
CA ASP A 176 -10.46 8.48 22.11
C ASP A 176 -9.41 8.88 21.06
N GLY A 177 -9.82 9.54 19.96
CA GLY A 177 -8.95 9.98 18.88
C GLY A 177 -8.62 8.91 17.85
N GLY A 178 -9.34 7.79 17.85
CA GLY A 178 -9.29 6.79 16.77
C GLY A 178 -9.97 7.29 15.50
N VAL A 179 -9.57 6.76 14.36
CA VAL A 179 -10.20 6.96 13.05
C VAL A 179 -10.65 5.61 12.52
N GLY A 180 -11.90 5.51 12.10
CA GLY A 180 -12.50 4.27 11.64
C GLY A 180 -13.06 4.33 10.23
N GLU A 181 -13.12 3.17 9.59
CA GLU A 181 -13.82 2.93 8.32
C GLU A 181 -14.45 1.54 8.35
N ALA A 182 -15.69 1.44 7.89
CA ALA A 182 -16.37 0.15 7.70
C ALA A 182 -15.69 -0.63 6.56
N LEU A 183 -15.25 -1.86 6.86
CA LEU A 183 -14.65 -2.81 5.92
C LEU A 183 -15.65 -3.90 5.53
#